data_7cfb9d518e38f0cd56cd68f69962b829
#
_entry.id   7cfb9d518e38f0cd56cd68f69962b829
#
_cell.length_a   1.000
_cell.length_b   1.000
_cell.length_c   1.000
_cell.angle_alpha   90.00
_cell.angle_beta   90.00
_cell.angle_gamma   90.00
#
_symmetry.space_group_name_H-M   'P 1'
#
loop_
_entity.id
_entity.type
_entity.pdbx_description
1 polymer ?
#
loop_
_entity_poly.entity_id
_entity_poly.type
_entity_poly.pdbx_seq_one_letter_code
_entity_poly.pdbx_strand_id
1 'polypeptide(L)'
;MILGCVAGLTLNLTGIGLPPAIAVPVEMLAEPALVTGTLVAGAAITLRVRLRDGLDITIASTIKLVALPLSAAALASALGLTAAALTAVVLICAVPTAPSAYILARRMGGDSQLMASIPGAQTFLSVVTLPLILHLTTAT
;
A
#
# COMPACT_ATOMS: atom_id res chain seq x y z
N MET A 1 -2.17 11.35 11.23
CA MET A 1 -1.15 10.37 10.83
C MET A 1 0.26 10.89 11.06
N ILE A 2 0.67 12.03 10.46
CA ILE A 2 2.05 12.57 10.57
C ILE A 2 2.47 12.75 12.05
N LEU A 3 1.64 13.38 12.87
CA LEU A 3 1.92 13.57 14.30
C LEU A 3 2.11 12.23 15.05
N GLY A 4 1.31 11.22 14.72
CA GLY A 4 1.47 9.89 15.33
C GLY A 4 2.78 9.20 14.93
N CYS A 5 3.17 9.33 13.65
CA CYS A 5 4.45 8.79 13.19
C CYS A 5 5.64 9.52 13.83
N VAL A 6 5.59 10.85 13.91
CA VAL A 6 6.64 11.65 14.56
C VAL A 6 6.74 11.32 16.04
N ALA A 7 5.61 11.23 16.74
CA ALA A 7 5.58 10.85 18.17
C ALA A 7 6.12 9.43 18.39
N GLY A 8 5.71 8.46 17.56
CA GLY A 8 6.21 7.09 17.64
C GLY A 8 7.72 7.00 17.36
N LEU A 9 8.19 7.72 16.34
CA LEU A 9 9.61 7.76 16.00
C LEU A 9 10.45 8.40 17.11
N THR A 10 9.99 9.52 17.69
CA THR A 10 10.71 10.19 18.79
C THR A 10 10.78 9.31 20.03
N LEU A 11 9.68 8.64 20.40
CA LEU A 11 9.68 7.69 21.53
C LEU A 11 10.61 6.50 21.31
N ASN A 12 10.68 6.01 20.07
CA ASN A 12 11.58 4.91 19.71
C ASN A 12 13.04 5.34 19.75
N LEU A 13 13.38 6.51 19.18
CA LEU A 13 14.76 7.03 19.15
C LEU A 13 15.28 7.44 20.53
N THR A 14 14.40 7.89 21.42
CA THR A 14 14.79 8.22 22.81
C THR A 14 14.97 6.99 23.70
N GLY A 15 14.62 5.79 23.20
CA GLY A 15 14.76 4.53 23.96
C GLY A 15 13.79 4.40 25.14
N ILE A 16 12.90 5.36 25.35
CA ILE A 16 11.95 5.36 26.46
C ILE A 16 10.85 4.31 26.21
N GLY A 17 10.53 4.02 24.94
CA GLY A 17 9.43 3.13 24.58
C GLY A 17 8.06 3.69 24.95
N LEU A 18 7.01 2.88 24.77
CA LEU A 18 5.68 3.24 25.26
C LEU A 18 5.56 2.86 26.74
N PRO A 19 5.14 3.79 27.63
CA PRO A 19 4.83 3.45 29.01
C PRO A 19 3.81 2.30 29.06
N PRO A 20 3.98 1.30 29.95
CA PRO A 20 3.11 0.12 30.00
C PRO A 20 1.63 0.46 30.16
N ALA A 21 1.31 1.56 30.85
CA ALA A 21 -0.06 2.04 31.03
C ALA A 21 -0.74 2.49 29.72
N ILE A 22 0.04 2.90 28.72
CA ILE A 22 -0.46 3.40 27.43
C ILE A 22 -0.28 2.36 26.34
N ALA A 23 0.68 1.46 26.47
CA ALA A 23 0.98 0.44 25.46
C ALA A 23 -0.24 -0.45 25.16
N VAL A 24 -0.87 -1.00 26.19
CA VAL A 24 -2.04 -1.88 26.05
C VAL A 24 -3.23 -1.19 25.35
N PRO A 25 -3.69 0.01 25.76
CA PRO A 25 -4.74 0.72 25.04
C PRO A 25 -4.37 1.05 23.58
N VAL A 26 -3.12 1.41 23.31
CA VAL A 26 -2.66 1.73 21.94
C VAL A 26 -2.67 0.49 21.06
N GLU A 27 -2.20 -0.66 21.55
CA GLU A 27 -2.26 -1.93 20.82
C GLU A 27 -3.71 -2.35 20.54
N MET A 28 -4.58 -2.26 21.53
CA MET A 28 -6.01 -2.58 21.37
C MET A 28 -6.73 -1.69 20.35
N LEU A 29 -6.25 -0.47 20.12
CA LEU A 29 -6.79 0.45 19.12
C LEU A 29 -6.10 0.31 17.75
N ALA A 30 -4.89 -0.20 17.70
CA ALA A 30 -4.12 -0.32 16.46
C ALA A 30 -4.70 -1.40 15.53
N GLU A 31 -5.07 -2.57 16.06
CA GLU A 31 -5.65 -3.66 15.27
C GLU A 31 -6.99 -3.29 14.61
N PRO A 32 -7.99 -2.76 15.35
CA PRO A 32 -9.24 -2.32 14.74
C PRO A 32 -9.09 -1.16 13.75
N ALA A 33 -8.06 -0.33 13.90
CA ALA A 33 -7.82 0.80 13.01
C ALA A 33 -7.55 0.35 11.58
N LEU A 34 -6.80 -0.75 11.37
CA LEU A 34 -6.55 -1.31 10.05
C LEU A 34 -7.82 -1.86 9.41
N VAL A 35 -8.59 -2.64 10.18
CA VAL A 35 -9.87 -3.21 9.73
C VAL A 35 -10.87 -2.10 9.40
N THR A 36 -11.01 -1.12 10.28
CA THR A 36 -11.92 0.02 10.07
C THR A 36 -11.49 0.83 8.84
N GLY A 37 -10.19 1.05 8.64
CA GLY A 37 -9.66 1.75 7.48
C GLY A 37 -9.99 1.05 6.17
N THR A 38 -9.87 -0.27 6.11
CA THR A 38 -10.23 -1.08 4.92
C THR A 38 -11.73 -1.09 4.68
N LEU A 39 -12.56 -1.20 5.73
CA LEU A 39 -14.02 -1.12 5.61
C LEU A 39 -14.48 0.25 5.09
N VAL A 40 -13.93 1.33 5.61
CA VAL A 40 -14.25 2.70 5.16
C VAL A 40 -13.84 2.91 3.71
N ALA A 41 -12.67 2.44 3.32
CA ALA A 41 -12.23 2.52 1.92
C ALA A 41 -13.11 1.66 1.01
N GLY A 42 -13.46 0.44 1.42
CA GLY A 42 -14.38 -0.43 0.69
C GLY A 42 -15.78 0.18 0.52
N ALA A 43 -16.33 0.76 1.57
CA ALA A 43 -17.63 1.45 1.53
C ALA A 43 -17.62 2.72 0.65
N ALA A 44 -16.46 3.32 0.44
CA ALA A 44 -16.31 4.49 -0.41
C ALA A 44 -16.20 4.14 -1.92
N ILE A 45 -16.02 2.87 -2.26
CA ILE A 45 -15.98 2.41 -3.65
C ILE A 45 -17.39 2.58 -4.23
N THR A 46 -17.55 3.56 -5.11
CA THR A 46 -18.76 3.73 -5.89
C THR A 46 -18.52 3.15 -7.28
N LEU A 47 -19.41 2.28 -7.74
CA LEU A 47 -19.35 1.67 -9.08
C LEU A 47 -19.54 2.67 -10.23
N ARG A 48 -19.73 3.95 -9.92
CA ARG A 48 -19.84 5.03 -10.91
C ARG A 48 -18.44 5.52 -11.29
N VAL A 49 -17.72 4.70 -12.04
CA VAL A 49 -16.46 5.11 -12.68
C VAL A 49 -16.79 6.00 -13.86
N ARG A 50 -16.39 7.27 -13.84
CA ARG A 50 -16.44 8.13 -15.03
C ARG A 50 -15.46 7.60 -16.07
N LEU A 51 -15.79 7.71 -17.35
CA LEU A 51 -14.89 7.28 -18.44
C LEU A 51 -13.50 7.95 -18.39
N ARG A 52 -13.42 9.17 -17.87
CA ARG A 52 -12.15 9.88 -17.61
C ARG A 52 -11.33 9.22 -16.50
N ASP A 53 -11.97 8.76 -15.45
CA ASP A 53 -11.31 8.12 -14.32
C ASP A 53 -10.71 6.75 -14.72
N GLY A 54 -11.26 6.11 -15.77
CA GLY A 54 -10.77 4.85 -16.30
C GLY A 54 -9.32 4.92 -16.81
N LEU A 55 -8.93 6.00 -17.46
CA LEU A 55 -7.55 6.21 -17.90
C LEU A 55 -6.60 6.39 -16.71
N ASP A 56 -7.00 7.21 -15.74
CA ASP A 56 -6.19 7.46 -14.55
C ASP A 56 -6.00 6.20 -13.71
N ILE A 57 -7.07 5.39 -13.55
CA ILE A 57 -7.02 4.09 -12.87
C ILE A 57 -6.08 3.13 -13.63
N THR A 58 -6.18 3.09 -14.96
CA THR A 58 -5.34 2.20 -15.78
C THR A 58 -3.87 2.59 -15.69
N ILE A 59 -3.56 3.89 -15.84
CA ILE A 59 -2.19 4.40 -15.74
C ILE A 59 -1.62 4.12 -14.35
N ALA A 60 -2.36 4.48 -13.29
CA ALA A 60 -1.93 4.26 -11.91
C ALA A 60 -1.72 2.77 -11.60
N SER A 61 -2.60 1.90 -12.11
CA SER A 61 -2.49 0.46 -11.91
C SER A 61 -1.32 -0.14 -12.68
N THR A 62 -1.08 0.30 -13.91
CA THR A 62 0.05 -0.16 -14.72
C THR A 62 1.37 0.25 -14.10
N ILE A 63 1.49 1.48 -13.66
CA ILE A 63 2.70 1.96 -12.97
C ILE A 63 2.92 1.17 -11.68
N LYS A 64 1.89 0.99 -10.86
CA LYS A 64 2.00 0.37 -9.54
C LYS A 64 2.20 -1.15 -9.61
N LEU A 65 1.47 -1.85 -10.47
CA LEU A 65 1.47 -3.31 -10.51
C LEU A 65 2.47 -3.91 -11.50
N VAL A 66 2.97 -3.12 -12.46
CA VAL A 66 3.90 -3.61 -13.47
C VAL A 66 5.22 -2.84 -13.43
N ALA A 67 5.21 -1.53 -13.65
CA ALA A 67 6.44 -0.75 -13.76
C ALA A 67 7.25 -0.75 -12.44
N LEU A 68 6.59 -0.58 -11.31
CA LEU A 68 7.25 -0.52 -10.00
C LEU A 68 7.89 -1.85 -9.60
N PRO A 69 7.23 -3.02 -9.64
CA PRO A 69 7.87 -4.28 -9.29
C PRO A 69 8.96 -4.70 -10.28
N LEU A 70 8.80 -4.41 -11.59
CA LEU A 70 9.85 -4.69 -12.58
C LEU A 70 11.09 -3.82 -12.36
N SER A 71 10.93 -2.53 -12.08
CA SER A 71 12.05 -1.64 -11.76
C SER A 71 12.72 -2.04 -10.44
N ALA A 72 11.94 -2.47 -9.45
CA ALA A 72 12.45 -2.98 -8.19
C ALA A 72 13.25 -4.28 -8.39
N ALA A 73 12.78 -5.19 -9.23
CA ALA A 73 13.49 -6.42 -9.59
C ALA A 73 14.82 -6.12 -10.29
N ALA A 74 14.80 -5.22 -11.28
CA ALA A 74 16.01 -4.81 -11.99
C ALA A 74 17.05 -4.16 -11.06
N LEU A 75 16.60 -3.29 -10.16
CA LEU A 75 17.48 -2.64 -9.19
C LEU A 75 18.02 -3.63 -8.16
N ALA A 76 17.18 -4.53 -7.64
CA ALA A 76 17.57 -5.55 -6.68
C ALA A 76 18.59 -6.53 -7.27
N SER A 77 18.40 -6.94 -8.52
CA SER A 77 19.36 -7.79 -9.23
C SER A 77 20.70 -7.07 -9.49
N ALA A 78 20.65 -5.79 -9.89
CA ALA A 78 21.85 -4.97 -10.10
C ALA A 78 22.67 -4.77 -8.80
N LEU A 79 21.98 -4.73 -7.64
CA LEU A 79 22.60 -4.64 -6.32
C LEU A 79 23.10 -6.00 -5.78
N GLY A 80 22.90 -7.09 -6.52
CA GLY A 80 23.34 -8.43 -6.13
C GLY A 80 22.61 -9.00 -4.91
N LEU A 81 21.33 -8.64 -4.72
CA LEU A 81 20.54 -9.19 -3.63
C LEU A 81 20.34 -10.70 -3.80
N THR A 82 20.24 -11.42 -2.67
CA THR A 82 19.89 -12.84 -2.69
C THR A 82 18.48 -13.06 -3.24
N ALA A 83 18.23 -14.23 -3.82
CA ALA A 83 16.94 -14.57 -4.41
C ALA A 83 15.76 -14.32 -3.45
N ALA A 84 15.92 -14.65 -2.16
CA ALA A 84 14.90 -14.42 -1.15
C ALA A 84 14.64 -12.92 -0.92
N ALA A 85 15.70 -12.11 -0.85
CA ALA A 85 15.57 -10.66 -0.66
C ALA A 85 14.97 -10.00 -1.91
N LEU A 86 15.36 -10.42 -3.10
CA LEU A 86 14.79 -9.95 -4.36
C LEU A 86 13.28 -10.23 -4.41
N THR A 87 12.88 -11.47 -4.12
CA THR A 87 11.45 -11.85 -4.08
C THR A 87 10.67 -11.02 -3.06
N ALA A 88 11.23 -10.78 -1.88
CA ALA A 88 10.58 -9.96 -0.85
C ALA A 88 10.39 -8.51 -1.31
N VAL A 89 11.39 -7.89 -1.90
CA VAL A 89 11.33 -6.52 -2.43
C VAL A 89 10.27 -6.41 -3.53
N VAL A 90 10.29 -7.35 -4.47
CA VAL A 90 9.33 -7.38 -5.58
C VAL A 90 7.90 -7.56 -5.06
N LEU A 91 7.67 -8.47 -4.10
CA LEU A 91 6.37 -8.66 -3.48
C LEU A 91 5.84 -7.38 -2.82
N ILE A 92 6.66 -6.69 -2.02
CA ILE A 92 6.26 -5.43 -1.37
C ILE A 92 5.89 -4.38 -2.41
N CYS A 93 6.62 -4.30 -3.52
CA CYS A 93 6.35 -3.36 -4.60
C CYS A 93 5.10 -3.73 -5.40
N ALA A 94 4.78 -5.01 -5.54
CA ALA A 94 3.63 -5.51 -6.29
C ALA A 94 2.30 -5.47 -5.52
N VAL A 95 2.33 -5.22 -4.21
CA VAL A 95 1.09 -5.07 -3.41
C VAL A 95 0.29 -3.86 -3.87
N PRO A 96 -1.05 -3.97 -4.02
CA PRO A 96 -1.94 -2.86 -4.34
C PRO A 96 -1.81 -1.68 -3.38
N THR A 97 -2.25 -0.50 -3.83
CA THR A 97 -2.24 0.71 -3.02
C THR A 97 -3.06 0.52 -1.74
N ALA A 98 -2.50 0.95 -0.61
CA ALA A 98 -3.16 0.78 0.69
C ALA A 98 -4.42 1.68 0.82
N PRO A 99 -5.45 1.20 1.53
CA PRO A 99 -6.68 1.97 1.80
C PRO A 99 -6.44 3.31 2.50
N SER A 100 -5.32 3.46 3.20
CA SER A 100 -4.90 4.71 3.83
C SER A 100 -4.73 5.87 2.84
N ALA A 101 -4.44 5.57 1.57
CA ALA A 101 -4.33 6.57 0.51
C ALA A 101 -5.65 7.30 0.28
N TYR A 102 -6.79 6.61 0.34
CA TYR A 102 -8.12 7.22 0.28
C TYR A 102 -8.34 8.24 1.41
N ILE A 103 -8.01 7.84 2.65
CA ILE A 103 -8.18 8.71 3.82
C ILE A 103 -7.30 9.95 3.69
N LEU A 104 -6.07 9.79 3.19
CA LEU A 104 -5.14 10.89 2.98
C LEU A 104 -5.64 11.85 1.90
N ALA A 105 -6.06 11.32 0.74
CA ALA A 105 -6.61 12.12 -0.36
C ALA A 105 -7.81 12.95 0.10
N ARG A 106 -8.73 12.34 0.85
CA ARG A 106 -9.89 13.02 1.39
C ARG A 106 -9.52 14.16 2.36
N ARG A 107 -8.50 13.97 3.19
CA ARG A 107 -8.02 15.01 4.12
C ARG A 107 -7.29 16.15 3.42
N MET A 108 -6.65 15.87 2.29
CA MET A 108 -5.95 16.87 1.49
C MET A 108 -6.85 17.58 0.47
N GLY A 109 -8.16 17.28 0.44
CA GLY A 109 -9.09 17.88 -0.51
C GLY A 109 -8.94 17.38 -1.95
N GLY A 110 -8.28 16.24 -2.16
CA GLY A 110 -8.15 15.58 -3.45
C GLY A 110 -9.38 14.78 -3.85
N ASP A 111 -9.37 14.21 -5.06
CA ASP A 111 -10.45 13.35 -5.54
C ASP A 111 -10.46 12.02 -4.79
N SER A 112 -11.27 11.99 -3.72
CA SER A 112 -11.41 10.81 -2.88
C SER A 112 -12.15 9.68 -3.59
N GLN A 113 -12.99 9.97 -4.58
CA GLN A 113 -13.74 8.97 -5.33
C GLN A 113 -12.81 8.20 -6.28
N LEU A 114 -11.98 8.91 -7.02
CA LEU A 114 -10.93 8.31 -7.84
C LEU A 114 -9.99 7.47 -6.97
N MET A 115 -9.56 8.02 -5.83
CA MET A 115 -8.64 7.36 -4.90
C MET A 115 -9.24 6.14 -4.18
N ALA A 116 -10.57 6.03 -4.09
CA ALA A 116 -11.24 4.81 -3.63
C ALA A 116 -11.28 3.72 -4.71
N SER A 117 -11.43 4.12 -5.97
CA SER A 117 -11.56 3.20 -7.10
C SER A 117 -10.22 2.54 -7.49
N ILE A 118 -9.09 3.25 -7.33
CA ILE A 118 -7.75 2.75 -7.68
C ILE A 118 -7.38 1.48 -6.89
N PRO A 119 -7.41 1.44 -5.54
CA PRO A 119 -7.10 0.23 -4.79
C PRO A 119 -8.04 -0.93 -5.10
N GLY A 120 -9.32 -0.65 -5.33
CA GLY A 120 -10.30 -1.67 -5.74
C GLY A 120 -9.91 -2.33 -7.05
N ALA A 121 -9.67 -1.55 -8.11
CA ALA A 121 -9.25 -2.06 -9.41
C ALA A 121 -7.91 -2.81 -9.32
N GLN A 122 -6.93 -2.27 -8.58
CA GLN A 122 -5.63 -2.90 -8.37
C GLN A 122 -5.74 -4.24 -7.65
N THR A 123 -6.65 -4.38 -6.68
CA THR A 123 -6.87 -5.64 -5.97
C THR A 123 -7.36 -6.74 -6.92
N PHE A 124 -8.29 -6.43 -7.83
CA PHE A 124 -8.73 -7.39 -8.85
C PHE A 124 -7.60 -7.74 -9.83
N LEU A 125 -6.85 -6.75 -10.29
CA LEU A 125 -5.74 -6.95 -11.22
C LEU A 125 -4.59 -7.74 -10.57
N SER A 126 -4.35 -7.55 -9.28
CA SER A 126 -3.26 -8.22 -8.55
C SER A 126 -3.43 -9.74 -8.48
N VAL A 127 -4.65 -10.26 -8.58
CA VAL A 127 -4.91 -11.70 -8.65
C VAL A 127 -4.18 -12.35 -9.84
N VAL A 128 -4.04 -11.62 -10.93
CA VAL A 128 -3.33 -12.08 -12.14
C VAL A 128 -1.87 -11.61 -12.15
N THR A 129 -1.63 -10.35 -11.79
CA THR A 129 -0.28 -9.76 -11.92
C THR A 129 0.69 -10.29 -10.86
N LEU A 130 0.26 -10.60 -9.64
CA LEU A 130 1.13 -11.12 -8.59
C LEU A 130 1.74 -12.49 -8.96
N PRO A 131 0.95 -13.51 -9.36
CA PRO A 131 1.52 -14.79 -9.77
C PRO A 131 2.44 -14.66 -11.00
N LEU A 132 2.08 -13.80 -11.95
CA LEU A 132 2.86 -13.57 -13.16
C LEU A 132 4.23 -12.97 -12.84
N ILE A 133 4.27 -11.94 -12.01
CA ILE A 133 5.51 -11.28 -11.60
C ILE A 133 6.39 -12.21 -10.79
N LEU A 134 5.81 -12.98 -9.86
CA LEU A 134 6.54 -13.98 -9.10
C LEU A 134 7.17 -15.03 -9.99
N HIS A 135 6.42 -15.55 -10.97
CA HIS A 135 6.94 -16.52 -11.93
C HIS A 135 8.13 -15.96 -12.72
N LEU A 136 8.01 -14.70 -13.17
CA LEU A 136 9.09 -14.04 -13.92
C LEU A 136 10.34 -13.80 -13.07
N THR A 137 10.18 -13.46 -11.79
CA THR A 137 11.32 -13.17 -10.90
C THR A 137 11.95 -14.42 -10.29
N THR A 138 11.26 -15.55 -10.24
CA THR A 138 11.82 -16.82 -9.79
C THR A 138 12.45 -17.63 -10.93
N ALA A 139 12.16 -17.27 -12.18
CA ALA A 139 12.74 -17.92 -13.36
C ALA A 139 14.09 -17.30 -13.80
N THR A 140 14.50 -16.19 -13.19
CA THR A 140 15.80 -15.55 -13.38
C THR A 140 16.71 -15.82 -12.18
#